data_7ea7dd6b5a90be54111122262dd545ae
#
_entry.id   7ea7dd6b5a90be54111122262dd545ae
#
_cell.length_a   1.000
_cell.length_b   1.000
_cell.length_c   1.000
_cell.angle_alpha   90.00
_cell.angle_beta   90.00
_cell.angle_gamma   90.00
#
_symmetry.space_group_name_H-M   'P 1'
#
loop_
_entity.id
_entity.type
_entity.pdbx_description
1 polymer ?
#
loop_
_entity_poly.entity_id
_entity_poly.type
_entity_poly.pdbx_seq_one_letter_code
_entity_poly.pdbx_strand_id
1 'polypeptide(L)'
;AAQEDKRVALAIEPFAHAFGVVHGDAMQFVADITRDALAVLGITKLSEVKLLLQNIVIQEALLAMQKAYAGSPTTWMKTAALEAFSDVVQSPKSSTPYLVAFDALRVLPHLTLGHFQVMALTLLLQYSRNSNNYGRIHFQHYVEKYIEPFISDLPHDSSFYRQLDYLRCTQQERESVTLTQLLS
;
A
#
# COMPACT_ATOMS: atom_id res chain seq x y z
N ALA A 1 -19.08 10.73 19.42
CA ALA A 1 -18.45 11.88 18.73
C ALA A 1 -17.31 12.51 19.54
N ALA A 2 -17.56 13.17 20.69
CA ALA A 2 -16.49 13.90 21.44
C ALA A 2 -15.33 13.05 21.95
N GLN A 3 -15.53 11.77 22.27
CA GLN A 3 -14.47 10.85 22.69
C GLN A 3 -13.70 10.27 21.51
N GLU A 4 -14.36 10.09 20.37
CA GLU A 4 -13.76 9.67 19.11
C GLU A 4 -12.81 10.76 18.59
N ASP A 5 -13.24 12.02 18.62
CA ASP A 5 -12.42 13.15 18.20
C ASP A 5 -11.13 13.29 19.03
N LYS A 6 -11.20 13.02 20.34
CA LYS A 6 -10.00 13.03 21.22
C LYS A 6 -9.00 11.92 20.88
N ARG A 7 -9.46 10.74 20.52
CA ARG A 7 -8.60 9.61 20.10
C ARG A 7 -7.86 9.91 18.82
N VAL A 8 -8.61 10.39 17.83
CA VAL A 8 -8.06 10.79 16.54
C VAL A 8 -7.07 11.95 16.71
N ALA A 9 -7.42 12.97 17.49
CA ALA A 9 -6.54 14.10 17.77
C ALA A 9 -5.20 13.65 18.39
N LEU A 10 -5.24 12.75 19.37
CA LEU A 10 -4.04 12.19 19.98
C LEU A 10 -3.18 11.40 18.98
N ALA A 11 -3.80 10.59 18.14
CA ALA A 11 -3.09 9.78 17.13
C ALA A 11 -2.51 10.61 15.96
N ILE A 12 -2.95 11.86 15.80
CA ILE A 12 -2.44 12.81 14.80
C ILE A 12 -1.27 13.64 15.34
N GLU A 13 -1.15 13.80 16.65
CA GLU A 13 -0.09 14.62 17.25
C GLU A 13 1.32 14.31 16.70
N PRO A 14 1.76 13.03 16.57
CA PRO A 14 3.07 12.73 15.99
C PRO A 14 3.23 13.24 14.56
N PHE A 15 2.17 13.18 13.74
CA PHE A 15 2.17 13.71 12.39
C PHE A 15 2.34 15.24 12.37
N ALA A 16 1.58 15.94 13.21
CA ALA A 16 1.69 17.39 13.33
C ALA A 16 3.08 17.82 13.80
N HIS A 17 3.69 17.09 14.72
CA HIS A 17 5.07 17.33 15.14
C HIS A 17 6.10 17.09 14.05
N ALA A 18 5.92 16.03 13.25
CA ALA A 18 6.86 15.64 12.20
C ALA A 18 6.83 16.59 10.98
N PHE A 19 5.65 17.07 10.61
CA PHE A 19 5.43 17.82 9.36
C PHE A 19 5.03 19.28 9.57
N GLY A 20 4.79 19.72 10.82
CA GLY A 20 4.42 21.08 11.15
C GLY A 20 3.04 21.48 10.61
N VAL A 21 2.89 22.74 10.20
CA VAL A 21 1.64 23.23 9.63
C VAL A 21 1.50 22.74 8.20
N VAL A 22 0.59 21.77 8.00
CA VAL A 22 0.22 21.27 6.68
C VAL A 22 -0.97 22.08 6.18
N HIS A 23 -0.82 22.71 5.02
CA HIS A 23 -1.87 23.53 4.42
C HIS A 23 -2.90 22.69 3.65
N GLY A 24 -4.16 23.20 3.62
CA GLY A 24 -5.24 22.62 2.86
C GLY A 24 -5.91 21.41 3.53
N ASP A 25 -6.48 20.53 2.71
CA ASP A 25 -7.29 19.38 3.16
C ASP A 25 -6.47 18.21 3.69
N ALA A 26 -5.12 18.29 3.65
CA ALA A 26 -4.25 17.19 4.03
C ALA A 26 -4.47 16.72 5.47
N MET A 27 -4.69 17.63 6.42
CA MET A 27 -5.00 17.27 7.81
C MET A 27 -6.35 16.55 7.95
N GLN A 28 -7.30 16.86 7.08
CA GLN A 28 -8.56 16.14 7.05
C GLN A 28 -8.37 14.71 6.56
N PHE A 29 -7.56 14.49 5.52
CA PHE A 29 -7.20 13.14 5.06
C PHE A 29 -6.45 12.35 6.13
N VAL A 30 -5.53 12.99 6.85
CA VAL A 30 -4.86 12.38 8.00
C VAL A 30 -5.85 11.96 9.08
N ALA A 31 -6.82 12.83 9.41
CA ALA A 31 -7.86 12.53 10.39
C ALA A 31 -8.75 11.38 9.94
N ASP A 32 -9.14 11.36 8.67
CA ASP A 32 -10.03 10.33 8.11
C ASP A 32 -9.37 8.95 8.13
N ILE A 33 -8.14 8.83 7.63
CA ILE A 33 -7.47 7.53 7.63
C ILE A 33 -7.12 7.07 9.05
N THR A 34 -6.80 7.99 9.95
CA THR A 34 -6.54 7.68 11.37
C THR A 34 -7.80 7.15 12.06
N ARG A 35 -8.95 7.77 11.81
CA ARG A 35 -10.25 7.30 12.32
C ARG A 35 -10.54 5.88 11.86
N ASP A 36 -10.38 5.62 10.56
CA ASP A 36 -10.60 4.30 9.99
C ASP A 36 -9.62 3.26 10.57
N ALA A 37 -8.35 3.62 10.73
CA ALA A 37 -7.35 2.74 11.34
C ALA A 37 -7.70 2.35 12.79
N LEU A 38 -8.11 3.32 13.61
CA LEU A 38 -8.55 3.06 14.98
C LEU A 38 -9.80 2.16 15.00
N ALA A 39 -10.72 2.35 14.06
CA ALA A 39 -11.92 1.52 13.93
C ALA A 39 -11.58 0.07 13.52
N VAL A 40 -10.72 -0.12 12.51
CA VAL A 40 -10.27 -1.46 12.06
C VAL A 40 -9.55 -2.21 13.17
N LEU A 41 -8.76 -1.52 13.98
CA LEU A 41 -8.06 -2.12 15.11
C LEU A 41 -8.94 -2.33 16.36
N GLY A 42 -10.20 -1.87 16.33
CA GLY A 42 -11.12 -1.95 17.47
C GLY A 42 -10.72 -1.09 18.66
N ILE A 43 -9.92 -0.03 18.42
CA ILE A 43 -9.44 0.87 19.48
C ILE A 43 -10.55 1.84 19.87
N THR A 44 -11.10 1.66 21.06
CA THR A 44 -12.24 2.44 21.56
C THR A 44 -11.89 3.40 22.68
N LYS A 45 -10.76 3.17 23.37
CA LYS A 45 -10.34 3.95 24.55
C LYS A 45 -9.11 4.80 24.25
N LEU A 46 -9.03 5.96 24.87
CA LEU A 46 -7.88 6.86 24.79
C LEU A 46 -6.59 6.22 25.34
N SER A 47 -6.71 5.37 26.36
CA SER A 47 -5.58 4.62 26.92
C SER A 47 -4.96 3.64 25.94
N GLU A 48 -5.77 3.06 25.05
CA GLU A 48 -5.31 2.13 24.00
C GLU A 48 -4.51 2.89 22.92
N VAL A 49 -4.95 4.10 22.56
CA VAL A 49 -4.18 4.98 21.67
C VAL A 49 -2.84 5.34 22.28
N LYS A 50 -2.80 5.69 23.58
CA LYS A 50 -1.53 5.98 24.26
C LYS A 50 -0.58 4.80 24.25
N LEU A 51 -1.09 3.59 24.49
CA LEU A 51 -0.31 2.35 24.43
C LEU A 51 0.26 2.11 23.04
N LEU A 52 -0.56 2.30 22.01
CA LEU A 52 -0.14 2.16 20.61
C LEU A 52 0.99 3.12 20.28
N LEU A 53 0.89 4.38 20.71
CA LEU A 53 1.90 5.42 20.48
C LEU A 53 3.18 5.25 21.32
N GLN A 54 3.20 4.42 22.35
CA GLN A 54 4.43 4.11 23.10
C GLN A 54 5.40 3.23 22.32
N ASN A 55 4.93 2.56 21.24
CA ASN A 55 5.77 1.75 20.39
C ASN A 55 6.26 2.59 19.20
N ILE A 56 7.57 2.84 19.14
CA ILE A 56 8.17 3.67 18.09
C ILE A 56 7.94 3.10 16.68
N VAL A 57 7.96 1.78 16.52
CA VAL A 57 7.72 1.13 15.23
C VAL A 57 6.28 1.36 14.76
N ILE A 58 5.33 1.30 15.70
CA ILE A 58 3.93 1.57 15.38
C ILE A 58 3.72 3.06 15.09
N GLN A 59 4.41 3.97 15.77
CA GLN A 59 4.39 5.39 15.41
C GLN A 59 4.90 5.62 14.00
N GLU A 60 6.03 5.02 13.62
CA GLU A 60 6.57 5.13 12.26
C GLU A 60 5.59 4.58 11.22
N ALA A 61 4.98 3.44 11.49
CA ALA A 61 3.98 2.85 10.61
C ALA A 61 2.73 3.74 10.48
N LEU A 62 2.27 4.31 11.58
CA LEU A 62 1.14 5.25 11.60
C LEU A 62 1.45 6.51 10.78
N LEU A 63 2.63 7.10 10.96
CA LEU A 63 3.08 8.26 10.19
C LEU A 63 3.18 7.93 8.70
N ALA A 64 3.72 6.77 8.34
CA ALA A 64 3.82 6.33 6.96
C ALA A 64 2.45 6.15 6.30
N MET A 65 1.49 5.54 7.00
CA MET A 65 0.10 5.40 6.55
C MET A 65 -0.55 6.77 6.33
N GLN A 66 -0.45 7.66 7.29
CA GLN A 66 -1.00 9.01 7.25
C GLN A 66 -0.40 9.82 6.09
N LYS A 67 0.93 9.78 5.92
CA LYS A 67 1.66 10.45 4.85
C LYS A 67 1.25 9.91 3.48
N ALA A 68 1.13 8.60 3.32
CA ALA A 68 0.76 7.97 2.06
C ALA A 68 -0.61 8.46 1.58
N TYR A 69 -1.62 8.45 2.45
CA TYR A 69 -2.96 8.87 2.09
C TYR A 69 -3.08 10.40 1.93
N ALA A 70 -2.45 11.18 2.80
CA ALA A 70 -2.46 12.64 2.67
C ALA A 70 -1.81 13.13 1.36
N GLY A 71 -0.76 12.42 0.91
CA GLY A 71 -0.07 12.73 -0.35
C GLY A 71 -0.79 12.23 -1.61
N SER A 72 -1.60 11.19 -1.49
CA SER A 72 -2.37 10.60 -2.59
C SER A 72 -3.74 10.10 -2.08
N PRO A 73 -4.73 11.01 -1.89
CA PRO A 73 -6.01 10.70 -1.27
C PRO A 73 -6.95 9.96 -2.21
N THR A 74 -6.57 8.75 -2.59
CA THR A 74 -7.34 7.86 -3.46
C THR A 74 -7.87 6.66 -2.67
N THR A 75 -8.96 6.06 -3.14
CA THR A 75 -9.56 4.90 -2.48
C THR A 75 -8.58 3.73 -2.38
N TRP A 76 -7.82 3.46 -3.45
CA TRP A 76 -6.86 2.37 -3.46
C TRP A 76 -5.68 2.61 -2.50
N MET A 77 -5.18 3.85 -2.40
CA MET A 77 -4.12 4.19 -1.44
C MET A 77 -4.62 4.05 0.00
N LYS A 78 -5.85 4.51 0.27
CA LYS A 78 -6.47 4.37 1.59
C LYS A 78 -6.56 2.92 2.01
N THR A 79 -7.08 2.05 1.13
CA THR A 79 -7.21 0.61 1.40
C THR A 79 -5.84 -0.02 1.63
N ALA A 80 -4.89 0.19 0.72
CA ALA A 80 -3.55 -0.39 0.83
C ALA A 80 -2.80 0.05 2.10
N ALA A 81 -2.87 1.33 2.44
CA ALA A 81 -2.21 1.87 3.63
C ALA A 81 -2.85 1.37 4.94
N LEU A 82 -4.19 1.26 4.99
CA LEU A 82 -4.90 0.70 6.14
C LEU A 82 -4.59 -0.77 6.36
N GLU A 83 -4.61 -1.59 5.30
CA GLU A 83 -4.29 -3.01 5.38
C GLU A 83 -2.85 -3.22 5.86
N ALA A 84 -1.89 -2.52 5.25
CA ALA A 84 -0.49 -2.62 5.64
C ALA A 84 -0.26 -2.18 7.10
N PHE A 85 -0.89 -1.09 7.55
CA PHE A 85 -0.81 -0.65 8.94
C PHE A 85 -1.43 -1.66 9.91
N SER A 86 -2.60 -2.20 9.58
CA SER A 86 -3.25 -3.24 10.38
C SER A 86 -2.36 -4.49 10.52
N ASP A 87 -1.73 -4.91 9.43
CA ASP A 87 -0.81 -6.06 9.44
C ASP A 87 0.43 -5.81 10.32
N VAL A 88 0.98 -4.59 10.30
CA VAL A 88 2.10 -4.23 11.20
C VAL A 88 1.68 -4.34 12.66
N VAL A 89 0.47 -3.87 13.00
CA VAL A 89 -0.01 -3.85 14.39
C VAL A 89 -0.39 -5.24 14.89
N GLN A 90 -1.02 -6.06 14.03
CA GLN A 90 -1.60 -7.35 14.41
C GLN A 90 -0.63 -8.53 14.25
N SER A 91 0.38 -8.41 13.39
CA SER A 91 1.32 -9.50 13.14
C SER A 91 2.38 -9.62 14.25
N PRO A 92 2.85 -10.84 14.56
CA PRO A 92 3.96 -11.03 15.45
C PRO A 92 5.20 -10.26 14.98
N LYS A 93 5.90 -9.61 15.90
CA LYS A 93 7.13 -8.87 15.60
C LYS A 93 8.13 -9.78 14.87
N SER A 94 8.77 -9.22 13.87
CA SER A 94 9.78 -9.94 13.04
C SER A 94 9.22 -11.10 12.22
N SER A 95 7.91 -11.32 12.17
CA SER A 95 7.31 -12.26 11.23
C SER A 95 7.40 -11.74 9.79
N THR A 96 7.36 -12.63 8.81
CA THR A 96 7.36 -12.24 7.38
C THR A 96 6.22 -11.27 7.05
N PRO A 97 4.96 -11.49 7.47
CA PRO A 97 3.88 -10.52 7.23
C PRO A 97 4.18 -9.14 7.83
N TYR A 98 4.72 -9.09 9.04
CA TYR A 98 5.12 -7.84 9.69
C TYR A 98 6.17 -7.07 8.86
N LEU A 99 7.24 -7.75 8.44
CA LEU A 99 8.33 -7.12 7.67
C LEU A 99 7.84 -6.64 6.30
N VAL A 100 7.05 -7.44 5.60
CA VAL A 100 6.48 -7.09 4.30
C VAL A 100 5.53 -5.89 4.42
N ALA A 101 4.66 -5.88 5.42
CA ALA A 101 3.72 -4.79 5.66
C ALA A 101 4.46 -3.48 6.02
N PHE A 102 5.50 -3.57 6.84
CA PHE A 102 6.31 -2.41 7.22
C PHE A 102 7.06 -1.81 6.01
N ASP A 103 7.67 -2.66 5.18
CA ASP A 103 8.32 -2.23 3.96
C ASP A 103 7.31 -1.66 2.95
N ALA A 104 6.12 -2.25 2.83
CA ALA A 104 5.05 -1.73 2.01
C ALA A 104 4.68 -0.29 2.40
N LEU A 105 4.48 -0.02 3.69
CA LEU A 105 4.17 1.34 4.17
C LEU A 105 5.25 2.37 3.82
N ARG A 106 6.51 1.97 3.80
CA ARG A 106 7.62 2.86 3.42
C ARG A 106 7.62 3.20 1.94
N VAL A 107 7.15 2.29 1.10
CA VAL A 107 7.13 2.42 -0.36
C VAL A 107 5.86 3.09 -0.87
N LEU A 108 4.70 2.85 -0.23
CA LEU A 108 3.39 3.35 -0.64
C LEU A 108 3.36 4.85 -0.98
N PRO A 109 3.96 5.77 -0.20
CA PRO A 109 3.95 7.19 -0.52
C PRO A 109 4.62 7.56 -1.85
N HIS A 110 5.42 6.66 -2.41
CA HIS A 110 6.17 6.84 -3.65
C HIS A 110 5.51 6.14 -4.85
N LEU A 111 4.40 5.44 -4.64
CA LEU A 111 3.71 4.68 -5.68
C LEU A 111 2.50 5.43 -6.22
N THR A 112 2.27 5.28 -7.52
CA THR A 112 1.04 5.69 -8.20
C THR A 112 0.16 4.46 -8.46
N LEU A 113 -1.08 4.68 -8.90
CA LEU A 113 -1.96 3.60 -9.34
C LEU A 113 -1.30 2.74 -10.44
N GLY A 114 -0.61 3.39 -11.39
CA GLY A 114 0.11 2.68 -12.46
C GLY A 114 1.20 1.76 -11.93
N HIS A 115 1.93 2.15 -10.88
CA HIS A 115 2.92 1.26 -10.24
C HIS A 115 2.26 0.01 -9.66
N PHE A 116 1.09 0.16 -9.00
CA PHE A 116 0.34 -0.98 -8.48
C PHE A 116 -0.16 -1.91 -9.58
N GLN A 117 -0.67 -1.35 -10.67
CA GLN A 117 -1.12 -2.13 -11.82
C GLN A 117 0.02 -2.97 -12.40
N VAL A 118 1.21 -2.38 -12.59
CA VAL A 118 2.40 -3.10 -13.07
C VAL A 118 2.82 -4.20 -12.10
N MET A 119 2.87 -3.91 -10.80
CA MET A 119 3.23 -4.92 -9.80
C MET A 119 2.22 -6.07 -9.76
N ALA A 120 0.92 -5.77 -9.79
CA ALA A 120 -0.14 -6.76 -9.83
C ALA A 120 -0.04 -7.64 -11.09
N LEU A 121 0.19 -7.03 -12.25
CA LEU A 121 0.39 -7.75 -13.51
C LEU A 121 1.61 -8.66 -13.45
N THR A 122 2.73 -8.16 -12.92
CA THR A 122 3.96 -8.95 -12.75
C THR A 122 3.73 -10.18 -11.86
N LEU A 123 3.04 -10.00 -10.73
CA LEU A 123 2.68 -11.11 -9.83
C LEU A 123 1.76 -12.12 -10.51
N LEU A 124 0.76 -11.65 -11.26
CA LEU A 124 -0.16 -12.52 -12.00
C LEU A 124 0.56 -13.35 -13.06
N LEU A 125 1.49 -12.73 -13.81
CA LEU A 125 2.29 -13.42 -14.81
C LEU A 125 3.25 -14.44 -14.18
N GLN A 126 3.90 -14.08 -13.06
CA GLN A 126 4.75 -15.01 -12.32
C GLN A 126 3.96 -16.19 -11.76
N TYR A 127 2.76 -15.93 -11.21
CA TYR A 127 1.89 -16.99 -10.70
C TYR A 127 1.41 -17.91 -11.81
N SER A 128 1.00 -17.36 -12.95
CA SER A 128 0.56 -18.13 -14.13
C SER A 128 1.66 -19.01 -14.71
N ARG A 129 2.92 -18.54 -14.65
CA ARG A 129 4.09 -19.29 -15.10
C ARG A 129 4.43 -20.47 -14.18
N ASN A 130 4.18 -20.34 -12.88
CA ASN A 130 4.47 -21.35 -11.87
C ASN A 130 3.32 -22.36 -11.67
N SER A 131 2.10 -22.03 -12.07
CA SER A 131 0.95 -22.96 -12.01
C SER A 131 0.95 -23.84 -13.25
N ASN A 132 1.52 -25.03 -13.14
CA ASN A 132 1.38 -26.07 -14.15
C ASN A 132 -0.11 -26.41 -14.38
N ASN A 133 -0.57 -26.16 -15.61
CA ASN A 133 -1.75 -26.78 -16.21
C ASN A 133 -3.15 -26.31 -15.78
N TYR A 134 -3.59 -25.21 -16.35
CA TYR A 134 -5.00 -25.15 -16.75
C TYR A 134 -5.06 -24.76 -18.23
N GLY A 135 -5.82 -25.53 -19.01
CA GLY A 135 -5.80 -25.55 -20.44
C GLY A 135 -5.88 -24.13 -21.08
N ARG A 136 -5.29 -24.01 -22.25
CA ARG A 136 -5.14 -22.80 -23.07
C ARG A 136 -6.39 -21.90 -23.12
N ILE A 137 -7.57 -22.49 -23.10
CA ILE A 137 -8.87 -21.80 -23.17
C ILE A 137 -9.19 -21.04 -21.88
N HIS A 138 -8.92 -21.64 -20.71
CA HIS A 138 -9.14 -20.98 -19.43
C HIS A 138 -8.15 -19.83 -19.20
N PHE A 139 -6.92 -19.98 -19.66
CA PHE A 139 -5.91 -18.94 -19.57
C PHE A 139 -6.24 -17.75 -20.47
N GLN A 140 -6.72 -17.98 -21.69
CA GLN A 140 -7.15 -16.94 -22.60
C GLN A 140 -8.32 -16.13 -22.02
N HIS A 141 -9.35 -16.77 -21.49
CA HIS A 141 -10.44 -16.08 -20.79
C HIS A 141 -9.99 -15.29 -19.55
N TYR A 142 -9.00 -15.78 -18.86
CA TYR A 142 -8.42 -15.10 -17.71
C TYR A 142 -7.68 -13.83 -18.16
N VAL A 143 -6.88 -13.92 -19.20
CA VAL A 143 -6.16 -12.76 -19.79
C VAL A 143 -7.15 -11.70 -20.28
N GLU A 144 -8.14 -12.08 -21.08
CA GLU A 144 -9.14 -11.17 -21.61
C GLU A 144 -9.96 -10.48 -20.51
N LYS A 145 -10.33 -11.21 -19.48
CA LYS A 145 -11.19 -10.68 -18.41
C LYS A 145 -10.46 -9.84 -17.36
N TYR A 146 -9.25 -10.25 -16.98
CA TYR A 146 -8.55 -9.69 -15.82
C TYR A 146 -7.25 -8.94 -16.17
N ILE A 147 -6.62 -9.23 -17.28
CA ILE A 147 -5.34 -8.65 -17.66
C ILE A 147 -5.50 -7.54 -18.72
N GLU A 148 -6.27 -7.74 -19.76
CA GLU A 148 -6.48 -6.72 -20.79
C GLU A 148 -6.97 -5.36 -20.27
N PRO A 149 -7.94 -5.28 -19.34
CA PRO A 149 -8.35 -4.00 -18.77
C PRO A 149 -7.25 -3.25 -18.04
N PHE A 150 -6.22 -3.97 -17.55
CA PHE A 150 -5.08 -3.36 -16.87
C PHE A 150 -3.95 -2.94 -17.80
N ILE A 151 -3.85 -3.55 -18.99
CA ILE A 151 -2.77 -3.27 -19.94
C ILE A 151 -3.03 -1.96 -20.71
N SER A 152 -4.29 -1.65 -21.02
CA SER A 152 -4.66 -0.46 -21.80
C SER A 152 -4.24 0.85 -21.17
N ASP A 153 -4.11 0.90 -19.85
CA ASP A 153 -3.80 2.10 -19.06
C ASP A 153 -2.39 2.09 -18.46
N LEU A 154 -1.55 1.11 -18.83
CA LEU A 154 -0.19 1.03 -18.29
C LEU A 154 0.69 2.15 -18.88
N PRO A 155 1.50 2.82 -18.05
CA PRO A 155 2.46 3.79 -18.53
C PRO A 155 3.50 3.16 -19.45
N HIS A 156 3.84 3.83 -20.55
CA HIS A 156 4.85 3.36 -21.51
C HIS A 156 6.24 4.01 -21.29
N ASP A 157 6.37 4.87 -20.28
CA ASP A 157 7.60 5.60 -20.01
C ASP A 157 8.61 4.72 -19.26
N SER A 158 9.83 4.64 -19.81
CA SER A 158 10.94 3.90 -19.19
C SER A 158 11.34 4.42 -17.81
N SER A 159 11.11 5.70 -17.52
CA SER A 159 11.40 6.30 -16.21
C SER A 159 10.52 5.72 -15.11
N PHE A 160 9.28 5.37 -15.45
CA PHE A 160 8.33 4.73 -14.56
C PHE A 160 8.82 3.36 -14.07
N TYR A 161 9.33 2.52 -14.98
CA TYR A 161 9.86 1.20 -14.62
C TYR A 161 11.17 1.29 -13.82
N ARG A 162 12.03 2.27 -14.16
CA ARG A 162 13.24 2.54 -13.38
C ARG A 162 12.92 2.97 -11.94
N GLN A 163 11.82 3.67 -11.72
CA GLN A 163 11.39 4.02 -10.36
C GLN A 163 11.00 2.79 -9.56
N LEU A 164 10.28 1.82 -10.15
CA LEU A 164 9.96 0.56 -9.49
C LEU A 164 11.22 -0.24 -9.12
N ASP A 165 12.21 -0.30 -10.01
CA ASP A 165 13.50 -0.95 -9.74
C ASP A 165 14.26 -0.23 -8.63
N TYR A 166 14.30 1.09 -8.65
CA TYR A 166 14.92 1.91 -7.62
C TYR A 166 14.28 1.67 -6.24
N LEU A 167 12.96 1.54 -6.18
CA LEU A 167 12.21 1.23 -4.97
C LEU A 167 12.31 -0.25 -4.57
N ARG A 168 13.03 -1.08 -5.33
CA ARG A 168 13.17 -2.52 -5.14
C ARG A 168 11.84 -3.30 -5.18
N CYS A 169 10.85 -2.75 -5.86
CA CYS A 169 9.56 -3.41 -6.07
C CYS A 169 9.60 -4.43 -7.20
N THR A 170 10.46 -4.19 -8.19
CA THR A 170 10.69 -5.06 -9.35
C THR A 170 12.17 -5.16 -9.64
N GLN A 171 12.53 -6.12 -10.50
CA GLN A 171 13.87 -6.23 -11.05
C GLN A 171 13.74 -6.20 -12.57
N GLN A 172 14.36 -5.21 -13.20
CA GLN A 172 14.38 -5.11 -14.65
C GLN A 172 15.31 -6.20 -15.19
N GLU A 173 14.75 -7.19 -15.88
CA GLU A 173 15.57 -8.17 -16.59
C GLU A 173 16.26 -7.47 -17.76
N ARG A 174 17.56 -7.75 -17.95
CA ARG A 174 18.36 -7.14 -19.02
C ARG A 174 17.91 -7.55 -20.43
N GLU A 175 17.14 -8.62 -20.54
CA GLU A 175 16.57 -9.10 -21.79
C GLU A 175 15.09 -8.73 -21.82
N SER A 176 14.69 -7.96 -22.82
CA SER A 176 13.28 -7.64 -23.06
C SER A 176 12.55 -8.91 -23.52
N VAL A 177 11.82 -9.53 -22.62
CA VAL A 177 10.92 -10.63 -22.95
C VAL A 177 9.60 -10.01 -23.40
N THR A 178 9.16 -10.28 -24.62
CA THR A 178 7.87 -9.82 -25.10
C THR A 178 6.75 -10.58 -24.38
N LEU A 179 5.59 -9.91 -24.18
CA LEU A 179 4.42 -10.52 -23.55
C LEU A 179 4.05 -11.86 -24.23
N THR A 180 4.23 -11.95 -25.54
CA THR A 180 4.02 -13.17 -26.33
C THR A 180 4.97 -14.31 -25.96
N GLN A 181 6.21 -13.99 -25.57
CA GLN A 181 7.17 -14.99 -25.11
C GLN A 181 6.92 -15.45 -23.66
N LEU A 182 6.32 -14.58 -22.85
CA LEU A 182 5.89 -14.94 -21.49
C LEU A 182 4.65 -15.83 -21.49
N LEU A 183 3.81 -15.74 -22.54
CA LEU A 183 2.55 -16.43 -22.67
C LEU A 183 2.64 -17.72 -23.54
N SER A 184 3.77 -17.98 -24.17
CA SER A 184 4.06 -19.19 -24.94
C SER A 184 4.66 -20.29 -24.05
#